data_07d3db43ace04ba19c350db4a3619719
#
_entry.id   07d3db43ace04ba19c350db4a3619719
#
_cell.length_a   1.000
_cell.length_b   1.000
_cell.length_c   1.000
_cell.angle_alpha   90.00
_cell.angle_beta   90.00
_cell.angle_gamma   90.00
#
_symmetry.space_group_name_H-M   'P 1'
#
loop_
_entity.id
_entity.type
_entity.pdbx_description
1 polymer ?
#
loop_
_entity_poly.entity_id
_entity_poly.type
_entity_poly.pdbx_seq_one_letter_code
_entity_poly.pdbx_strand_id
1 'polypeptide(L)'
;MKILIVSQYFWPENFRINDFIPELISKGHEVSILTGKPNYPSGKFFSEFTNNPALFSNYKGANIYRVPIIPRGKHPFQLLLNYLSFIVAGSLVGILKLRRFKPDLIFVYEPSPATVGIPAVLMGKIKKAPVIFWALDLWPETLQAVGGVRSKSVLWIIEKIVRFIYNNCALVLGQSKSFVKSIQSHCDHPERVQYFPSWAENLPTSRNTSEQVYAPEIKKNDECFNILFAGNIADAQDMPAILNAASLLRDNQSIKWIIVGDGRRFEWLKSEIKHRKLEENFLILGRFPLERMPSFFAHADALLVSLKKDPVFSLTIPAKLQTYLMTGIPILGMLDGEGSKIIEESNSGISSPASDSASLAAAVTKMSMLSSKDKEQLGKNGIEYSRKEFDRSVLMDRLENFFISSVKNYNNN
;
A
#
# COMPACT_ATOMS: atom_id res chain seq x y z
N MET A 1 -1.49 26.37 6.74
CA MET A 1 -2.64 25.85 7.54
C MET A 1 -2.11 25.05 8.72
N LYS A 2 -2.93 24.95 9.78
CA LYS A 2 -2.69 24.05 10.92
C LYS A 2 -3.40 22.73 10.64
N ILE A 3 -2.64 21.67 10.42
CA ILE A 3 -3.16 20.36 10.04
C ILE A 3 -2.98 19.38 11.20
N LEU A 4 -4.06 18.77 11.65
CA LEU A 4 -4.01 17.63 12.56
C LEU A 4 -4.10 16.34 11.77
N ILE A 5 -3.08 15.50 11.85
CA ILE A 5 -3.10 14.16 11.28
C ILE A 5 -3.48 13.16 12.37
N VAL A 6 -4.45 12.31 12.08
CA VAL A 6 -4.88 11.24 12.99
C VAL A 6 -4.57 9.90 12.32
N SER A 7 -3.70 9.11 12.94
CA SER A 7 -3.37 7.76 12.50
C SER A 7 -3.07 6.89 13.72
N GLN A 8 -3.54 5.65 13.73
CA GLN A 8 -3.25 4.74 14.85
C GLN A 8 -1.76 4.39 14.93
N TYR A 9 -1.08 4.31 13.76
CA TYR A 9 0.33 3.97 13.62
C TYR A 9 1.08 5.12 12.94
N PHE A 10 2.24 5.45 13.45
CA PHE A 10 3.11 6.49 12.93
C PHE A 10 4.56 6.25 13.36
N TRP A 11 5.51 6.96 12.77
CA TRP A 11 6.94 6.87 13.12
C TRP A 11 7.18 6.64 14.63
N PRO A 12 8.10 5.74 15.02
CA PRO A 12 9.13 5.04 14.24
C PRO A 12 8.63 3.81 13.45
N GLU A 13 7.35 3.52 13.47
CA GLU A 13 6.74 2.51 12.62
C GLU A 13 6.79 2.96 11.16
N ASN A 14 7.16 2.06 10.24
CA ASN A 14 7.36 2.40 8.84
C ASN A 14 6.03 2.39 8.06
N PHE A 15 5.42 3.55 7.89
CA PHE A 15 4.23 3.78 7.10
C PHE A 15 4.44 4.95 6.12
N ARG A 16 3.78 4.91 4.96
CA ARG A 16 3.91 5.97 3.93
C ARG A 16 3.56 7.37 4.42
N ILE A 17 2.72 7.49 5.42
CA ILE A 17 2.41 8.78 6.05
C ILE A 17 3.66 9.49 6.58
N ASN A 18 4.71 8.74 6.95
CA ASN A 18 5.95 9.33 7.43
C ASN A 18 6.64 10.17 6.36
N ASP A 19 6.56 9.75 5.09
CA ASP A 19 7.19 10.46 3.97
C ASP A 19 6.47 11.77 3.63
N PHE A 20 5.20 11.80 3.93
CA PHE A 20 4.29 12.90 3.64
C PHE A 20 4.54 14.14 4.52
N ILE A 21 4.93 13.92 5.78
CA ILE A 21 5.06 14.99 6.78
C ILE A 21 6.07 16.06 6.39
N PRO A 22 7.32 15.72 5.99
CA PRO A 22 8.31 16.74 5.62
C PRO A 22 7.84 17.64 4.48
N GLU A 23 7.05 17.10 3.56
CA GLU A 23 6.57 17.85 2.41
C GLU A 23 5.49 18.85 2.80
N LEU A 24 4.56 18.47 3.67
CA LEU A 24 3.59 19.43 4.22
C LEU A 24 4.28 20.58 4.97
N ILE A 25 5.32 20.27 5.73
CA ILE A 25 6.08 21.27 6.47
C ILE A 25 6.84 22.18 5.51
N SER A 26 7.47 21.64 4.47
CA SER A 26 8.19 22.44 3.46
C SER A 26 7.27 23.40 2.70
N LYS A 27 5.97 23.04 2.56
CA LYS A 27 4.92 23.89 2.00
C LYS A 27 4.37 24.93 3.01
N GLY A 28 4.96 25.03 4.21
CA GLY A 28 4.60 26.03 5.22
C GLY A 28 3.40 25.67 6.10
N HIS A 29 3.01 24.39 6.16
CA HIS A 29 1.96 23.95 7.07
C HIS A 29 2.51 23.65 8.48
N GLU A 30 1.75 24.01 9.52
CA GLU A 30 1.97 23.56 10.89
C GLU A 30 1.30 22.19 11.08
N VAL A 31 2.10 21.14 11.29
CA VAL A 31 1.60 19.77 11.38
C VAL A 31 1.68 19.23 12.80
N SER A 32 0.57 18.71 13.29
CA SER A 32 0.49 17.96 14.55
C SER A 32 -0.09 16.57 14.28
N ILE A 33 0.38 15.56 15.00
CA ILE A 33 0.02 14.16 14.77
C ILE A 33 -0.54 13.57 16.05
N LEU A 34 -1.73 13.01 15.98
CA LEU A 34 -2.35 12.19 17.02
C LEU A 34 -2.18 10.71 16.66
N THR A 35 -1.46 9.95 17.50
CA THR A 35 -1.15 8.55 17.23
C THR A 35 -1.04 7.72 18.51
N GLY A 36 -1.02 6.38 18.37
CA GLY A 36 -0.77 5.47 19.48
C GLY A 36 0.70 5.38 19.89
N LYS A 37 0.98 4.64 20.96
CA LYS A 37 2.35 4.21 21.27
C LYS A 37 2.83 3.21 20.23
N PRO A 38 4.08 3.29 19.73
CA PRO A 38 4.56 2.44 18.63
C PRO A 38 4.69 0.97 19.07
N ASN A 39 4.06 0.05 18.29
CA ASN A 39 4.03 -1.38 18.60
C ASN A 39 3.89 -2.29 17.35
N TYR A 40 3.76 -1.72 16.15
CA TYR A 40 3.61 -2.46 14.91
C TYR A 40 4.98 -2.75 14.26
N PRO A 41 5.25 -3.94 13.67
CA PRO A 41 4.31 -5.06 13.53
C PRO A 41 4.36 -6.10 14.66
N SER A 42 5.34 -6.01 15.56
CA SER A 42 5.68 -7.08 16.52
C SER A 42 4.62 -7.28 17.62
N GLY A 43 3.77 -6.27 17.85
CA GLY A 43 2.85 -6.27 18.98
C GLY A 43 3.52 -5.99 20.33
N LYS A 44 4.76 -5.52 20.31
CA LYS A 44 5.51 -5.07 21.50
C LYS A 44 5.84 -3.60 21.34
N PHE A 45 5.76 -2.82 22.41
CA PHE A 45 6.25 -1.45 22.37
C PHE A 45 7.74 -1.42 22.06
N PHE A 46 8.13 -0.46 21.21
CA PHE A 46 9.53 -0.26 20.86
C PHE A 46 10.33 0.09 22.11
N SER A 47 11.42 -0.63 22.37
CA SER A 47 12.28 -0.43 23.56
C SER A 47 12.86 0.97 23.61
N GLU A 48 13.32 1.50 22.48
CA GLU A 48 13.84 2.87 22.36
C GLU A 48 12.80 3.91 22.76
N PHE A 49 11.55 3.73 22.32
CA PHE A 49 10.45 4.61 22.73
C PHE A 49 10.15 4.48 24.23
N THR A 50 10.16 3.27 24.76
CA THR A 50 9.84 3.03 26.18
C THR A 50 10.90 3.65 27.08
N ASN A 51 12.18 3.58 26.68
CA ASN A 51 13.31 4.12 27.46
C ASN A 51 13.40 5.62 27.38
N ASN A 52 13.08 6.23 26.24
CA ASN A 52 13.13 7.70 26.09
C ASN A 52 11.99 8.23 25.19
N PRO A 53 10.75 8.33 25.72
CA PRO A 53 9.60 8.79 24.94
C PRO A 53 9.74 10.22 24.40
N ALA A 54 10.57 11.07 25.04
CA ALA A 54 10.76 12.47 24.63
C ALA A 54 11.39 12.59 23.24
N LEU A 55 12.29 11.68 22.86
CA LEU A 55 12.92 11.66 21.53
C LEU A 55 11.89 11.45 20.41
N PHE A 56 10.74 10.90 20.73
CA PHE A 56 9.67 10.57 19.80
C PHE A 56 8.49 11.55 19.86
N SER A 57 8.72 12.75 20.41
CA SER A 57 7.71 13.82 20.49
C SER A 57 7.67 14.74 19.27
N ASN A 58 8.69 14.68 18.41
CA ASN A 58 8.78 15.44 17.18
C ASN A 58 9.28 14.56 16.03
N TYR A 59 8.75 14.77 14.84
CA TYR A 59 9.23 14.11 13.63
C TYR A 59 9.37 15.14 12.51
N LYS A 60 10.61 15.46 12.15
CA LYS A 60 10.96 16.37 11.05
C LYS A 60 10.16 17.70 11.07
N GLY A 61 9.96 18.25 12.27
CA GLY A 61 9.23 19.49 12.48
C GLY A 61 7.76 19.36 12.92
N ALA A 62 7.15 18.16 12.78
CA ALA A 62 5.80 17.92 13.26
C ALA A 62 5.75 17.50 14.73
N ASN A 63 4.82 18.03 15.49
CA ASN A 63 4.59 17.66 16.89
C ASN A 63 3.78 16.36 16.99
N ILE A 64 4.23 15.41 17.80
CA ILE A 64 3.58 14.11 17.97
C ILE A 64 2.91 14.01 19.34
N TYR A 65 1.61 13.76 19.34
CA TYR A 65 0.78 13.53 20.52
C TYR A 65 0.41 12.06 20.59
N ARG A 66 1.06 11.30 21.47
CA ARG A 66 0.78 9.88 21.65
C ARG A 66 -0.23 9.61 22.73
N VAL A 67 -1.17 8.71 22.43
CA VAL A 67 -2.15 8.22 23.41
C VAL A 67 -1.80 6.80 23.85
N PRO A 68 -2.16 6.41 25.09
CA PRO A 68 -1.97 5.04 25.55
C PRO A 68 -2.86 4.10 24.74
N ILE A 69 -2.31 2.98 24.31
CA ILE A 69 -3.04 1.91 23.62
C ILE A 69 -2.63 0.55 24.17
N ILE A 70 -3.51 -0.43 24.06
CA ILE A 70 -3.17 -1.83 24.25
C ILE A 70 -2.35 -2.28 23.04
N PRO A 71 -1.18 -2.93 23.22
CA PRO A 71 -0.36 -3.36 22.09
C PRO A 71 -1.11 -4.33 21.18
N ARG A 72 -0.80 -4.29 19.89
CA ARG A 72 -1.37 -5.19 18.89
C ARG A 72 -0.98 -6.63 19.22
N GLY A 73 -1.97 -7.50 19.32
CA GLY A 73 -1.73 -8.93 19.53
C GLY A 73 -1.83 -9.75 18.24
N LYS A 74 -1.48 -11.04 18.33
CA LYS A 74 -1.63 -12.00 17.22
C LYS A 74 -3.04 -12.57 17.13
N HIS A 75 -3.79 -12.56 18.23
CA HIS A 75 -5.15 -13.11 18.31
C HIS A 75 -6.20 -12.03 17.97
N PRO A 76 -7.33 -12.40 17.35
CA PRO A 76 -8.38 -11.45 16.96
C PRO A 76 -8.90 -10.60 18.12
N PHE A 77 -9.06 -11.19 19.30
CA PHE A 77 -9.50 -10.47 20.49
C PHE A 77 -8.51 -9.38 20.94
N GLN A 78 -7.21 -9.66 20.94
CA GLN A 78 -6.19 -8.66 21.27
C GLN A 78 -6.13 -7.55 20.24
N LEU A 79 -6.37 -7.88 18.95
CA LEU A 79 -6.46 -6.91 17.89
C LEU A 79 -7.67 -5.99 18.10
N LEU A 80 -8.82 -6.54 18.46
CA LEU A 80 -10.02 -5.76 18.80
C LEU A 80 -9.74 -4.83 19.99
N LEU A 81 -9.11 -5.31 21.05
CA LEU A 81 -8.75 -4.47 22.20
C LEU A 81 -7.77 -3.36 21.84
N ASN A 82 -6.82 -3.63 20.94
CA ASN A 82 -5.91 -2.61 20.42
C ASN A 82 -6.71 -1.50 19.70
N TYR A 83 -7.66 -1.83 18.84
CA TYR A 83 -8.50 -0.87 18.12
C TYR A 83 -9.40 -0.07 19.07
N LEU A 84 -10.09 -0.74 19.99
CA LEU A 84 -10.96 -0.08 20.98
C LEU A 84 -10.15 0.85 21.90
N SER A 85 -8.96 0.45 22.31
CA SER A 85 -8.10 1.30 23.15
C SER A 85 -7.70 2.60 22.46
N PHE A 86 -7.44 2.57 21.12
CA PHE A 86 -7.17 3.79 20.37
C PHE A 86 -8.41 4.68 20.22
N ILE A 87 -9.59 4.09 19.99
CA ILE A 87 -10.85 4.85 19.95
C ILE A 87 -11.04 5.63 21.25
N VAL A 88 -10.94 4.92 22.39
CA VAL A 88 -11.19 5.55 23.70
C VAL A 88 -10.10 6.57 24.04
N ALA A 89 -8.83 6.18 23.93
CA ALA A 89 -7.72 7.06 24.29
C ALA A 89 -7.58 8.25 23.31
N GLY A 90 -7.79 8.05 22.01
CA GLY A 90 -7.80 9.12 21.01
C GLY A 90 -8.92 10.12 21.24
N SER A 91 -10.11 9.64 21.59
CA SER A 91 -11.28 10.49 21.85
C SER A 91 -11.21 11.25 23.19
N LEU A 92 -10.62 10.70 24.22
CA LEU A 92 -10.55 11.34 25.55
C LEU A 92 -9.19 12.02 25.78
N VAL A 93 -8.12 11.23 25.79
CA VAL A 93 -6.75 11.72 26.08
C VAL A 93 -6.25 12.60 24.94
N GLY A 94 -6.57 12.24 23.68
CA GLY A 94 -6.19 13.02 22.50
C GLY A 94 -6.78 14.43 22.53
N ILE A 95 -8.08 14.56 22.83
CA ILE A 95 -8.75 15.86 22.95
C ILE A 95 -8.13 16.70 24.06
N LEU A 96 -7.82 16.11 25.22
CA LEU A 96 -7.18 16.82 26.32
C LEU A 96 -5.76 17.30 25.97
N LYS A 97 -4.96 16.45 25.33
CA LYS A 97 -3.60 16.81 24.91
C LYS A 97 -3.59 17.91 23.85
N LEU A 98 -4.57 17.90 22.96
CA LEU A 98 -4.72 18.89 21.88
C LEU A 98 -5.64 20.06 22.23
N ARG A 99 -5.99 20.25 23.51
CA ARG A 99 -6.95 21.27 23.92
C ARG A 99 -6.61 22.71 23.43
N ARG A 100 -5.32 23.06 23.35
CA ARG A 100 -4.83 24.35 22.88
C ARG A 100 -4.57 24.40 21.38
N PHE A 101 -4.49 23.26 20.70
CA PHE A 101 -4.29 23.21 19.26
C PHE A 101 -5.62 23.40 18.54
N LYS A 102 -5.67 24.38 17.63
CA LYS A 102 -6.83 24.68 16.80
C LYS A 102 -6.49 24.34 15.35
N PRO A 103 -6.81 23.13 14.87
CA PRO A 103 -6.55 22.75 13.49
C PRO A 103 -7.50 23.49 12.54
N ASP A 104 -7.00 23.88 11.39
CA ASP A 104 -7.82 24.30 10.24
C ASP A 104 -8.43 23.09 9.54
N LEU A 105 -7.76 21.93 9.64
CA LEU A 105 -8.14 20.67 8.99
C LEU A 105 -7.68 19.47 9.83
N ILE A 106 -8.48 18.40 9.80
CA ILE A 106 -8.10 17.09 10.33
C ILE A 106 -7.99 16.10 9.18
N PHE A 107 -6.82 15.48 9.01
CA PHE A 107 -6.56 14.46 8.00
C PHE A 107 -6.38 13.10 8.66
N VAL A 108 -7.19 12.14 8.26
CA VAL A 108 -7.13 10.76 8.76
C VAL A 108 -6.39 9.89 7.77
N TYR A 109 -5.26 9.30 8.21
CA TYR A 109 -4.55 8.26 7.46
C TYR A 109 -4.97 6.89 8.00
N GLU A 110 -5.64 6.12 7.17
CA GLU A 110 -6.29 4.86 7.56
C GLU A 110 -5.70 3.65 6.82
N PRO A 111 -4.58 3.06 7.31
CA PRO A 111 -4.04 1.80 6.77
C PRO A 111 -4.76 0.56 7.33
N SER A 112 -5.67 0.70 8.26
CA SER A 112 -6.48 -0.19 9.10
C SER A 112 -6.19 0.05 10.59
N PRO A 113 -7.19 0.12 11.45
CA PRO A 113 -8.63 -0.08 11.21
C PRO A 113 -9.37 1.20 10.81
N ALA A 114 -10.52 1.08 10.14
CA ALA A 114 -11.37 2.23 9.81
C ALA A 114 -11.83 3.03 11.05
N THR A 115 -11.87 2.39 12.21
CA THR A 115 -12.28 3.02 13.48
C THR A 115 -11.34 4.15 13.96
N VAL A 116 -10.17 4.34 13.35
CA VAL A 116 -9.31 5.53 13.57
C VAL A 116 -10.03 6.84 13.24
N GLY A 117 -11.07 6.78 12.41
CA GLY A 117 -11.93 7.92 12.08
C GLY A 117 -12.78 8.42 13.23
N ILE A 118 -13.12 7.57 14.23
CA ILE A 118 -13.99 7.98 15.35
C ILE A 118 -13.39 9.14 16.15
N PRO A 119 -12.16 9.06 16.71
CA PRO A 119 -11.57 10.19 17.42
C PRO A 119 -11.38 11.41 16.52
N ALA A 120 -11.11 11.23 15.23
CA ALA A 120 -10.96 12.35 14.28
C ALA A 120 -12.30 13.09 14.07
N VAL A 121 -13.39 12.36 13.84
CA VAL A 121 -14.75 12.94 13.70
C VAL A 121 -15.17 13.67 14.96
N LEU A 122 -14.97 13.07 16.14
CA LEU A 122 -15.30 13.71 17.41
C LEU A 122 -14.50 15.01 17.60
N MET A 123 -13.20 14.96 17.28
CA MET A 123 -12.33 16.13 17.36
C MET A 123 -12.72 17.20 16.34
N GLY A 124 -13.11 16.81 15.12
CA GLY A 124 -13.63 17.72 14.09
C GLY A 124 -14.83 18.51 14.58
N LYS A 125 -15.81 17.84 15.22
CA LYS A 125 -16.96 18.50 15.82
C LYS A 125 -16.60 19.46 16.96
N ILE A 126 -15.71 19.05 17.87
CA ILE A 126 -15.27 19.88 19.01
C ILE A 126 -14.45 21.08 18.56
N LYS A 127 -13.56 20.89 17.59
CA LYS A 127 -12.63 21.92 17.10
C LYS A 127 -13.23 22.76 15.97
N LYS A 128 -14.40 22.39 15.46
CA LYS A 128 -15.05 23.01 14.29
C LYS A 128 -14.10 23.02 13.08
N ALA A 129 -13.54 21.87 12.75
CA ALA A 129 -12.61 21.68 11.63
C ALA A 129 -13.10 20.56 10.72
N PRO A 130 -13.00 20.71 9.38
CA PRO A 130 -13.36 19.66 8.44
C PRO A 130 -12.45 18.45 8.61
N VAL A 131 -13.03 17.25 8.42
CA VAL A 131 -12.31 15.98 8.46
C VAL A 131 -12.22 15.44 7.04
N ILE A 132 -11.00 15.11 6.61
CA ILE A 132 -10.73 14.35 5.38
C ILE A 132 -10.26 12.98 5.79
N PHE A 133 -10.89 11.93 5.27
CA PHE A 133 -10.57 10.55 5.57
C PHE A 133 -9.97 9.85 4.35
N TRP A 134 -8.72 9.40 4.45
CA TRP A 134 -8.08 8.62 3.39
C TRP A 134 -8.16 7.14 3.72
N ALA A 135 -9.07 6.44 3.03
CA ALA A 135 -9.31 5.00 3.16
C ALA A 135 -8.28 4.22 2.32
N LEU A 136 -7.41 3.50 3.00
CA LEU A 136 -6.43 2.58 2.42
C LEU A 136 -6.81 1.12 2.65
N ASP A 137 -7.82 0.89 3.49
CA ASP A 137 -8.45 -0.40 3.73
C ASP A 137 -9.98 -0.27 3.68
N LEU A 138 -10.67 -1.28 3.18
CA LEU A 138 -12.14 -1.28 3.07
C LEU A 138 -12.77 -2.13 4.17
N TRP A 139 -13.49 -1.48 5.07
CA TRP A 139 -14.33 -2.13 6.06
C TRP A 139 -15.81 -1.93 5.71
N PRO A 140 -16.64 -2.96 5.83
CA PRO A 140 -16.39 -4.31 6.42
C PRO A 140 -15.78 -5.35 5.46
N GLU A 141 -15.57 -5.06 4.18
CA GLU A 141 -15.19 -6.03 3.12
C GLU A 141 -13.91 -6.80 3.46
N THR A 142 -12.85 -6.11 3.86
CA THR A 142 -11.57 -6.75 4.24
C THR A 142 -11.72 -7.68 5.44
N LEU A 143 -12.59 -7.32 6.40
CA LEU A 143 -12.84 -8.18 7.57
C LEU A 143 -13.57 -9.48 7.21
N GLN A 144 -14.41 -9.45 6.19
CA GLN A 144 -15.04 -10.65 5.65
C GLN A 144 -14.04 -11.53 4.92
N ALA A 145 -13.23 -10.94 4.05
CA ALA A 145 -12.32 -11.67 3.17
C ALA A 145 -11.10 -12.22 3.92
N VAL A 146 -10.41 -11.38 4.68
CA VAL A 146 -9.12 -11.70 5.32
C VAL A 146 -9.27 -12.00 6.81
N GLY A 147 -10.13 -11.26 7.49
CA GLY A 147 -10.35 -11.38 8.93
C GLY A 147 -11.24 -12.55 9.37
N GLY A 148 -11.92 -13.23 8.44
CA GLY A 148 -12.78 -14.36 8.74
C GLY A 148 -14.01 -14.02 9.57
N VAL A 149 -14.40 -12.75 9.65
CA VAL A 149 -15.62 -12.31 10.37
C VAL A 149 -16.84 -12.71 9.57
N ARG A 150 -17.59 -13.72 10.06
CA ARG A 150 -18.78 -14.27 9.38
C ARG A 150 -20.11 -13.85 10.02
N SER A 151 -20.08 -13.31 11.23
CA SER A 151 -21.28 -12.90 11.96
C SER A 151 -21.94 -11.68 11.29
N LYS A 152 -23.16 -11.86 10.77
CA LYS A 152 -23.94 -10.80 10.14
C LYS A 152 -24.18 -9.61 11.09
N SER A 153 -24.42 -9.87 12.38
CA SER A 153 -24.65 -8.82 13.37
C SER A 153 -23.39 -8.00 13.63
N VAL A 154 -22.21 -8.64 13.67
CA VAL A 154 -20.93 -7.94 13.83
C VAL A 154 -20.65 -7.08 12.61
N LEU A 155 -20.83 -7.62 11.41
CA LEU A 155 -20.63 -6.89 10.15
C LEU A 155 -21.59 -5.70 10.05
N TRP A 156 -22.85 -5.85 10.45
CA TRP A 156 -23.83 -4.77 10.49
C TRP A 156 -23.40 -3.64 11.45
N ILE A 157 -22.88 -3.97 12.65
CA ILE A 157 -22.36 -2.96 13.58
C ILE A 157 -21.18 -2.22 12.96
N ILE A 158 -20.24 -2.95 12.35
CA ILE A 158 -19.06 -2.36 11.69
C ILE A 158 -19.49 -1.45 10.54
N GLU A 159 -20.44 -1.88 9.72
CA GLU A 159 -21.01 -1.06 8.66
C GLU A 159 -21.60 0.25 9.20
N LYS A 160 -22.37 0.19 10.28
CA LYS A 160 -22.91 1.40 10.93
C LYS A 160 -21.82 2.35 11.40
N ILE A 161 -20.72 1.83 11.94
CA ILE A 161 -19.55 2.62 12.35
C ILE A 161 -18.90 3.28 11.12
N VAL A 162 -18.69 2.53 10.05
CA VAL A 162 -18.07 3.03 8.81
C VAL A 162 -18.95 4.12 8.20
N ARG A 163 -20.26 3.88 8.06
CA ARG A 163 -21.23 4.90 7.59
C ARG A 163 -21.22 6.15 8.47
N PHE A 164 -21.17 5.99 9.78
CA PHE A 164 -21.04 7.14 10.70
C PHE A 164 -19.77 7.95 10.42
N ILE A 165 -18.62 7.28 10.23
CA ILE A 165 -17.36 7.97 9.96
C ILE A 165 -17.45 8.72 8.62
N TYR A 166 -17.81 8.03 7.53
CA TYR A 166 -17.83 8.62 6.20
C TYR A 166 -18.80 9.80 6.09
N ASN A 167 -19.99 9.68 6.67
CA ASN A 167 -21.03 10.73 6.63
C ASN A 167 -20.70 11.96 7.48
N ASN A 168 -19.74 11.85 8.41
CA ASN A 168 -19.24 12.98 9.20
C ASN A 168 -17.91 13.55 8.69
N CYS A 169 -17.43 13.07 7.53
CA CYS A 169 -16.25 13.63 6.85
C CYS A 169 -16.67 14.66 5.80
N ALA A 170 -15.89 15.72 5.66
CA ALA A 170 -16.05 16.69 4.58
C ALA A 170 -15.66 16.10 3.22
N LEU A 171 -14.70 15.16 3.24
CA LEU A 171 -14.21 14.45 2.07
C LEU A 171 -13.72 13.06 2.48
N VAL A 172 -14.00 12.04 1.64
CA VAL A 172 -13.45 10.69 1.79
C VAL A 172 -12.65 10.37 0.54
N LEU A 173 -11.41 9.92 0.73
CA LEU A 173 -10.48 9.59 -0.35
C LEU A 173 -10.32 8.07 -0.43
N GLY A 174 -10.58 7.50 -1.61
CA GLY A 174 -10.40 6.07 -1.89
C GLY A 174 -9.14 5.82 -2.73
N GLN A 175 -8.35 4.83 -2.36
CA GLN A 175 -7.06 4.54 -3.03
C GLN A 175 -7.19 3.97 -4.45
N SER A 176 -8.37 3.54 -4.87
CA SER A 176 -8.65 3.05 -6.21
C SER A 176 -10.03 3.50 -6.68
N LYS A 177 -10.31 3.41 -7.99
CA LYS A 177 -11.65 3.70 -8.54
C LYS A 177 -12.71 2.74 -8.00
N SER A 178 -12.34 1.49 -7.72
CA SER A 178 -13.22 0.50 -7.10
C SER A 178 -13.47 0.79 -5.62
N PHE A 179 -12.45 1.30 -4.88
CA PHE A 179 -12.65 1.79 -3.51
C PHE A 179 -13.64 2.94 -3.48
N VAL A 180 -13.53 3.90 -4.41
CA VAL A 180 -14.48 5.01 -4.50
C VAL A 180 -15.91 4.49 -4.63
N LYS A 181 -16.15 3.53 -5.53
CA LYS A 181 -17.48 2.92 -5.71
C LYS A 181 -18.00 2.22 -4.45
N SER A 182 -17.15 1.44 -3.77
CA SER A 182 -17.50 0.77 -2.53
C SER A 182 -17.81 1.79 -1.42
N ILE A 183 -16.94 2.79 -1.22
CA ILE A 183 -17.16 3.84 -0.21
C ILE A 183 -18.45 4.62 -0.49
N GLN A 184 -18.73 4.95 -1.75
CA GLN A 184 -19.97 5.64 -2.15
C GLN A 184 -21.22 4.88 -1.74
N SER A 185 -21.21 3.54 -1.77
CA SER A 185 -22.35 2.73 -1.34
C SER A 185 -22.62 2.80 0.18
N HIS A 186 -21.63 3.24 0.95
CA HIS A 186 -21.74 3.46 2.40
C HIS A 186 -21.87 4.94 2.79
N CYS A 187 -21.94 5.87 1.83
CA CYS A 187 -22.07 7.31 2.07
C CYS A 187 -23.44 7.83 1.65
N ASP A 188 -24.05 8.66 2.50
CA ASP A 188 -25.28 9.39 2.16
C ASP A 188 -24.98 10.58 1.21
N HIS A 189 -23.69 10.96 1.10
CA HIS A 189 -23.15 12.02 0.26
C HIS A 189 -22.05 11.49 -0.68
N PRO A 190 -22.41 10.71 -1.71
CA PRO A 190 -21.41 10.06 -2.60
C PRO A 190 -20.53 11.07 -3.38
N GLU A 191 -20.96 12.30 -3.56
CA GLU A 191 -20.19 13.39 -4.17
C GLU A 191 -18.96 13.80 -3.36
N ARG A 192 -18.93 13.49 -2.05
CA ARG A 192 -17.79 13.72 -1.16
C ARG A 192 -16.73 12.62 -1.24
N VAL A 193 -16.92 11.63 -2.09
CA VAL A 193 -15.97 10.53 -2.24
C VAL A 193 -15.15 10.75 -3.50
N GLN A 194 -13.81 10.85 -3.36
CA GLN A 194 -12.90 11.14 -4.45
C GLN A 194 -11.81 10.09 -4.55
N TYR A 195 -11.30 9.89 -5.76
CA TYR A 195 -10.15 9.02 -6.01
C TYR A 195 -8.86 9.72 -5.61
N PHE A 196 -8.09 9.07 -4.75
CA PHE A 196 -6.74 9.50 -4.37
C PHE A 196 -5.86 8.27 -4.12
N PRO A 197 -5.05 7.85 -5.09
CA PRO A 197 -4.19 6.68 -4.96
C PRO A 197 -3.00 6.96 -4.03
N SER A 198 -2.34 5.91 -3.59
CA SER A 198 -1.02 6.03 -2.98
C SER A 198 0.02 6.36 -4.06
N TRP A 199 1.12 6.99 -3.69
CA TRP A 199 2.22 7.26 -4.63
C TRP A 199 3.16 6.05 -4.78
N ALA A 200 3.87 6.00 -5.90
CA ALA A 200 4.94 5.04 -6.10
C ALA A 200 6.14 5.34 -5.17
N GLU A 201 6.86 4.32 -4.75
CA GLU A 201 8.09 4.51 -3.97
C GLU A 201 9.17 5.13 -4.85
N ASN A 202 9.84 6.19 -4.35
CA ASN A 202 11.00 6.77 -5.03
C ASN A 202 12.17 5.80 -4.94
N LEU A 203 12.26 4.90 -5.90
CA LEU A 203 13.47 4.12 -6.12
C LEU A 203 14.39 4.90 -7.06
N PRO A 204 15.71 4.95 -6.80
CA PRO A 204 16.66 5.46 -7.77
C PRO A 204 16.50 4.63 -9.06
N THR A 205 16.01 5.23 -10.14
CA THR A 205 15.81 4.53 -11.41
C THR A 205 17.17 4.38 -12.09
N SER A 206 17.73 3.19 -12.08
CA SER A 206 19.04 2.89 -12.66
C SER A 206 19.15 3.05 -14.18
N ARG A 207 18.01 3.11 -14.89
CA ARG A 207 18.00 3.31 -16.36
C ARG A 207 18.32 4.74 -16.80
N ASN A 208 18.30 5.72 -15.89
CA ASN A 208 18.61 7.13 -16.20
C ASN A 208 20.02 7.55 -15.74
N THR A 209 20.80 6.66 -15.12
CA THR A 209 22.18 6.91 -14.75
C THR A 209 23.11 6.28 -15.78
N SER A 210 24.19 6.96 -16.12
CA SER A 210 25.20 6.51 -17.10
C SER A 210 25.91 5.20 -16.71
N GLU A 211 25.68 4.68 -15.51
CA GLU A 211 26.18 3.38 -15.02
C GLU A 211 25.01 2.56 -14.43
N GLN A 212 24.55 1.58 -15.20
CA GLN A 212 23.59 0.59 -14.71
C GLN A 212 24.30 -0.38 -13.78
N VAL A 213 24.00 -0.34 -12.48
CA VAL A 213 24.55 -1.25 -11.48
C VAL A 213 23.74 -2.53 -11.46
N TYR A 214 24.37 -3.66 -11.70
CA TYR A 214 23.76 -5.00 -11.63
C TYR A 214 24.01 -5.65 -10.28
N ALA A 215 23.03 -6.38 -9.76
CA ALA A 215 23.19 -7.15 -8.55
C ALA A 215 24.16 -8.32 -8.76
N PRO A 216 25.27 -8.42 -7.99
CA PRO A 216 26.29 -9.47 -8.17
C PRO A 216 25.76 -10.87 -7.84
N GLU A 217 24.64 -10.97 -7.16
CA GLU A 217 23.98 -12.24 -6.82
C GLU A 217 23.34 -12.93 -8.02
N ILE A 218 23.17 -12.22 -9.13
CA ILE A 218 22.59 -12.74 -10.37
C ILE A 218 23.67 -12.74 -11.45
N LYS A 219 23.99 -13.92 -11.95
CA LYS A 219 24.86 -14.02 -13.13
C LYS A 219 24.12 -13.49 -14.35
N LYS A 220 24.71 -12.52 -15.04
CA LYS A 220 24.15 -12.00 -16.27
C LYS A 220 24.15 -13.12 -17.32
N ASN A 221 22.99 -13.37 -17.93
CA ASN A 221 22.84 -14.29 -19.04
C ASN A 221 21.85 -13.67 -20.04
N ASP A 222 22.39 -13.15 -21.12
CA ASP A 222 21.62 -12.45 -22.15
C ASP A 222 20.77 -13.42 -23.02
N GLU A 223 20.96 -14.74 -22.88
CA GLU A 223 20.17 -15.77 -23.57
C GLU A 223 18.88 -16.13 -22.81
N CYS A 224 18.75 -15.67 -21.56
CA CYS A 224 17.59 -15.98 -20.73
C CYS A 224 16.61 -14.78 -20.66
N PHE A 225 15.33 -15.12 -20.61
CA PHE A 225 14.26 -14.20 -20.28
C PHE A 225 13.99 -14.24 -18.77
N ASN A 226 14.37 -13.19 -18.07
CA ASN A 226 14.32 -13.10 -16.62
C ASN A 226 13.03 -12.44 -16.14
N ILE A 227 12.20 -13.19 -15.42
CA ILE A 227 10.99 -12.71 -14.74
C ILE A 227 11.31 -12.47 -13.28
N LEU A 228 11.21 -11.24 -12.81
CA LEU A 228 11.56 -10.90 -11.44
C LEU A 228 10.34 -10.55 -10.61
N PHE A 229 10.21 -11.22 -9.48
CA PHE A 229 9.27 -10.87 -8.41
C PHE A 229 10.06 -10.31 -7.22
N ALA A 230 9.70 -9.11 -6.73
CA ALA A 230 10.29 -8.53 -5.53
C ALA A 230 9.23 -8.22 -4.47
N GLY A 231 9.43 -8.72 -3.24
CA GLY A 231 8.62 -8.34 -2.08
C GLY A 231 8.23 -9.48 -1.15
N ASN A 232 7.16 -9.28 -0.36
CA ASN A 232 6.69 -10.24 0.63
C ASN A 232 6.17 -11.53 -0.03
N ILE A 233 6.64 -12.68 0.45
CA ILE A 233 6.21 -14.02 0.00
C ILE A 233 5.17 -14.54 0.99
N ALA A 234 3.88 -14.26 0.69
CA ALA A 234 2.75 -14.61 1.53
C ALA A 234 1.60 -15.22 0.72
N ASP A 235 0.53 -15.61 1.39
CA ASP A 235 -0.63 -16.25 0.75
C ASP A 235 -1.29 -15.38 -0.32
N ALA A 236 -1.29 -14.06 -0.12
CA ALA A 236 -1.91 -13.12 -1.05
C ALA A 236 -1.23 -13.06 -2.42
N GLN A 237 0.03 -13.44 -2.54
CA GLN A 237 0.79 -13.41 -3.80
C GLN A 237 0.63 -14.67 -4.65
N ASP A 238 -0.11 -15.67 -4.17
CA ASP A 238 -0.42 -16.90 -4.89
C ASP A 238 0.79 -17.62 -5.52
N MET A 239 1.84 -17.83 -4.70
CA MET A 239 3.03 -18.57 -5.15
C MET A 239 2.71 -19.95 -5.71
N PRO A 240 1.68 -20.70 -5.25
CA PRO A 240 1.27 -21.95 -5.89
C PRO A 240 0.93 -21.81 -7.37
N ALA A 241 0.18 -20.75 -7.75
CA ALA A 241 -0.17 -20.51 -9.14
C ALA A 241 1.05 -20.13 -9.99
N ILE A 242 1.99 -19.36 -9.44
CA ILE A 242 3.26 -19.05 -10.10
C ILE A 242 4.07 -20.33 -10.36
N LEU A 243 4.20 -21.21 -9.36
CA LEU A 243 4.90 -22.49 -9.51
C LEU A 243 4.22 -23.40 -10.54
N ASN A 244 2.89 -23.41 -10.61
CA ASN A 244 2.16 -24.16 -11.63
C ASN A 244 2.46 -23.63 -13.04
N ALA A 245 2.47 -22.29 -13.23
CA ALA A 245 2.85 -21.65 -14.49
C ALA A 245 4.30 -22.00 -14.89
N ALA A 246 5.23 -21.94 -13.94
CA ALA A 246 6.62 -22.34 -14.17
C ALA A 246 6.75 -23.83 -14.53
N SER A 247 5.94 -24.69 -13.90
CA SER A 247 5.92 -26.12 -14.24
C SER A 247 5.47 -26.39 -15.69
N LEU A 248 4.56 -25.57 -16.22
CA LEU A 248 4.14 -25.65 -17.63
C LEU A 248 5.26 -25.20 -18.60
N LEU A 249 6.20 -24.40 -18.12
CA LEU A 249 7.31 -23.85 -18.91
C LEU A 249 8.67 -24.49 -18.58
N ARG A 250 8.70 -25.59 -17.79
CA ARG A 250 9.93 -26.18 -17.25
C ARG A 250 10.95 -26.57 -18.32
N ASP A 251 10.47 -27.03 -19.48
CA ASP A 251 11.34 -27.53 -20.57
C ASP A 251 12.00 -26.37 -21.34
N ASN A 252 11.49 -25.14 -21.16
CA ASN A 252 12.11 -23.95 -21.72
C ASN A 252 13.16 -23.38 -20.75
N GLN A 253 14.38 -23.82 -20.89
CA GLN A 253 15.51 -23.42 -20.03
C GLN A 253 15.92 -21.94 -20.19
N SER A 254 15.42 -21.25 -21.22
CA SER A 254 15.67 -19.81 -21.37
C SER A 254 14.77 -18.95 -20.48
N ILE A 255 13.72 -19.51 -19.85
CA ILE A 255 12.85 -18.76 -18.94
C ILE A 255 13.32 -18.94 -17.50
N LYS A 256 13.67 -17.82 -16.83
CA LYS A 256 14.14 -17.82 -15.44
C LYS A 256 13.21 -16.98 -14.56
N TRP A 257 12.94 -17.49 -13.37
CA TRP A 257 12.15 -16.84 -12.34
C TRP A 257 13.03 -16.41 -11.19
N ILE A 258 13.17 -15.11 -10.98
CA ILE A 258 14.02 -14.53 -9.95
C ILE A 258 13.12 -14.01 -8.84
N ILE A 259 13.30 -14.55 -7.62
CA ILE A 259 12.51 -14.18 -6.46
C ILE A 259 13.37 -13.44 -5.45
N VAL A 260 13.10 -12.15 -5.24
CA VAL A 260 13.76 -11.30 -4.26
C VAL A 260 12.76 -10.97 -3.16
N GLY A 261 12.98 -11.46 -1.96
CA GLY A 261 12.07 -11.22 -0.85
C GLY A 261 12.05 -12.33 0.18
N ASP A 262 11.20 -12.15 1.18
CA ASP A 262 11.00 -13.07 2.29
C ASP A 262 9.54 -13.03 2.73
N GLY A 263 9.12 -13.96 3.58
CA GLY A 263 7.76 -14.00 4.09
C GLY A 263 7.36 -15.36 4.66
N ARG A 264 6.13 -15.45 5.14
CA ARG A 264 5.62 -16.68 5.80
C ARG A 264 5.66 -17.92 4.91
N ARG A 265 5.68 -17.75 3.59
CA ARG A 265 5.71 -18.84 2.60
C ARG A 265 7.10 -19.08 2.00
N PHE A 266 8.14 -18.43 2.50
CA PHE A 266 9.48 -18.50 1.91
C PHE A 266 10.06 -19.93 1.94
N GLU A 267 10.09 -20.57 3.11
CA GLU A 267 10.61 -21.94 3.25
C GLU A 267 9.73 -22.96 2.53
N TRP A 268 8.41 -22.76 2.53
CA TRP A 268 7.51 -23.59 1.73
C TRP A 268 7.81 -23.46 0.24
N LEU A 269 8.05 -22.25 -0.27
CA LEU A 269 8.38 -22.01 -1.68
C LEU A 269 9.65 -22.75 -2.11
N LYS A 270 10.70 -22.70 -1.30
CA LYS A 270 11.95 -23.45 -1.55
C LYS A 270 11.72 -24.96 -1.63
N SER A 271 10.95 -25.50 -0.66
CA SER A 271 10.61 -26.92 -0.63
C SER A 271 9.83 -27.35 -1.87
N GLU A 272 8.85 -26.54 -2.30
CA GLU A 272 8.03 -26.83 -3.47
C GLU A 272 8.82 -26.78 -4.78
N ILE A 273 9.74 -25.83 -4.94
CA ILE A 273 10.62 -25.74 -6.11
C ILE A 273 11.45 -27.03 -6.24
N LYS A 274 12.04 -27.50 -5.15
CA LYS A 274 12.79 -28.76 -5.12
C LYS A 274 11.90 -29.96 -5.40
N HIS A 275 10.73 -30.04 -4.75
CA HIS A 275 9.76 -31.13 -4.96
C HIS A 275 9.30 -31.23 -6.41
N ARG A 276 9.14 -30.10 -7.08
CA ARG A 276 8.70 -30.01 -8.48
C ARG A 276 9.85 -30.09 -9.48
N LYS A 277 11.10 -30.19 -9.03
CA LYS A 277 12.32 -30.20 -9.87
C LYS A 277 12.39 -28.97 -10.78
N LEU A 278 12.25 -27.76 -10.18
CA LEU A 278 12.28 -26.47 -10.87
C LEU A 278 13.53 -25.64 -10.49
N GLU A 279 14.54 -26.25 -9.87
CA GLU A 279 15.72 -25.55 -9.38
C GLU A 279 16.48 -24.83 -10.50
N GLU A 280 16.49 -25.41 -11.69
CA GLU A 280 17.14 -24.81 -12.87
C GLU A 280 16.38 -23.58 -13.41
N ASN A 281 15.06 -23.49 -13.13
CA ASN A 281 14.25 -22.37 -13.58
C ASN A 281 14.14 -21.23 -12.56
N PHE A 282 14.45 -21.48 -11.26
CA PHE A 282 14.28 -20.53 -10.18
C PHE A 282 15.59 -20.10 -9.53
N LEU A 283 15.71 -18.78 -9.29
CA LEU A 283 16.74 -18.21 -8.43
C LEU A 283 16.06 -17.49 -7.25
N ILE A 284 16.25 -18.02 -6.05
CA ILE A 284 15.67 -17.45 -4.81
C ILE A 284 16.77 -16.78 -4.02
N LEU A 285 16.67 -15.48 -3.83
CA LEU A 285 17.74 -14.65 -3.26
C LEU A 285 17.51 -14.22 -1.81
N GLY A 286 16.24 -14.33 -1.29
CA GLY A 286 15.92 -13.83 0.03
C GLY A 286 15.72 -12.30 0.08
N ARG A 287 15.79 -11.74 1.29
CA ARG A 287 15.47 -10.33 1.55
C ARG A 287 16.69 -9.43 1.40
N PHE A 288 16.50 -8.30 0.71
CA PHE A 288 17.48 -7.23 0.56
C PHE A 288 16.88 -5.86 0.95
N PRO A 289 17.72 -4.87 1.29
CA PRO A 289 17.28 -3.49 1.50
C PRO A 289 16.62 -2.91 0.23
N LEU A 290 15.69 -1.96 0.43
CA LEU A 290 14.93 -1.35 -0.67
C LEU A 290 15.84 -0.63 -1.67
N GLU A 291 16.90 -0.02 -1.19
CA GLU A 291 17.91 0.73 -1.96
C GLU A 291 18.64 -0.16 -2.97
N ARG A 292 18.67 -1.48 -2.72
CA ARG A 292 19.26 -2.47 -3.63
C ARG A 292 18.35 -2.89 -4.77
N MET A 293 17.03 -2.62 -4.68
CA MET A 293 16.06 -3.10 -5.68
C MET A 293 16.37 -2.69 -7.11
N PRO A 294 16.86 -1.46 -7.41
CA PRO A 294 17.22 -1.08 -8.77
C PRO A 294 18.26 -2.00 -9.40
N SER A 295 19.25 -2.48 -8.63
CA SER A 295 20.29 -3.39 -9.14
C SER A 295 19.76 -4.79 -9.48
N PHE A 296 18.73 -5.26 -8.78
CA PHE A 296 18.02 -6.49 -9.12
C PHE A 296 17.12 -6.30 -10.34
N PHE A 297 16.36 -5.19 -10.39
CA PHE A 297 15.52 -4.87 -11.55
C PHE A 297 16.32 -4.74 -12.85
N ALA A 298 17.58 -4.35 -12.77
CA ALA A 298 18.47 -4.28 -13.93
C ALA A 298 18.64 -5.63 -14.68
N HIS A 299 18.43 -6.75 -13.99
CA HIS A 299 18.48 -8.08 -14.58
C HIS A 299 17.14 -8.55 -15.18
N ALA A 300 16.04 -7.83 -14.95
CA ALA A 300 14.73 -8.28 -15.34
C ALA A 300 14.32 -7.86 -16.75
N ASP A 301 13.80 -8.80 -17.52
CA ASP A 301 13.08 -8.54 -18.78
C ASP A 301 11.61 -8.24 -18.55
N ALA A 302 11.04 -8.78 -17.47
CA ALA A 302 9.69 -8.46 -17.00
C ALA A 302 9.60 -8.51 -15.48
N LEU A 303 8.74 -7.68 -14.90
CA LEU A 303 8.43 -7.67 -13.47
C LEU A 303 7.08 -8.34 -13.23
N LEU A 304 7.04 -9.30 -12.30
CA LEU A 304 5.83 -10.06 -11.99
C LEU A 304 5.10 -9.45 -10.80
N VAL A 305 3.84 -9.08 -11.01
CA VAL A 305 2.89 -8.76 -9.95
C VAL A 305 1.77 -9.77 -9.92
N SER A 306 1.51 -10.36 -8.75
CA SER A 306 0.49 -11.39 -8.59
C SER A 306 -0.33 -11.16 -7.33
N LEU A 307 -1.61 -11.46 -7.42
CA LEU A 307 -2.54 -11.52 -6.30
C LEU A 307 -3.44 -12.73 -6.47
N LYS A 308 -3.72 -13.40 -5.36
CA LYS A 308 -4.69 -14.49 -5.30
C LYS A 308 -6.08 -13.99 -5.69
N LYS A 309 -6.87 -14.86 -6.31
CA LYS A 309 -8.26 -14.57 -6.65
C LYS A 309 -9.08 -14.32 -5.38
N ASP A 310 -9.44 -13.08 -5.17
CA ASP A 310 -10.23 -12.62 -4.02
C ASP A 310 -10.92 -11.29 -4.37
N PRO A 311 -12.22 -11.13 -4.04
CA PRO A 311 -12.96 -9.91 -4.34
C PRO A 311 -12.30 -8.64 -3.78
N VAL A 312 -11.70 -8.68 -2.59
CA VAL A 312 -11.07 -7.52 -1.97
C VAL A 312 -9.74 -7.16 -2.66
N PHE A 313 -8.97 -8.17 -3.05
CA PHE A 313 -7.73 -7.91 -3.80
C PHE A 313 -8.00 -7.30 -5.17
N SER A 314 -9.13 -7.64 -5.80
CA SER A 314 -9.53 -7.03 -7.08
C SER A 314 -9.85 -5.53 -6.97
N LEU A 315 -10.21 -5.04 -5.79
CA LEU A 315 -10.49 -3.62 -5.55
C LEU A 315 -9.21 -2.80 -5.31
N THR A 316 -8.10 -3.45 -5.01
CA THR A 316 -6.86 -2.82 -4.53
C THR A 316 -5.86 -2.61 -5.66
N ILE A 317 -5.17 -1.46 -5.66
CA ILE A 317 -3.98 -1.25 -6.48
C ILE A 317 -2.77 -1.78 -5.70
N PRO A 318 -2.09 -2.85 -6.16
CA PRO A 318 -0.91 -3.35 -5.47
C PRO A 318 0.22 -2.30 -5.46
N ALA A 319 0.82 -2.03 -4.30
CA ALA A 319 1.92 -1.08 -4.19
C ALA A 319 3.12 -1.44 -5.09
N LYS A 320 3.36 -2.75 -5.32
CA LYS A 320 4.38 -3.22 -6.27
C LYS A 320 4.11 -2.74 -7.69
N LEU A 321 2.86 -2.77 -8.13
CA LEU A 321 2.50 -2.32 -9.48
C LEU A 321 2.86 -0.85 -9.68
N GLN A 322 2.54 0.00 -8.71
CA GLN A 322 2.91 1.42 -8.76
C GLN A 322 4.42 1.62 -8.90
N THR A 323 5.21 0.86 -8.11
CA THR A 323 6.68 0.91 -8.17
C THR A 323 7.22 0.34 -9.48
N TYR A 324 6.67 -0.77 -9.97
CA TYR A 324 7.13 -1.44 -11.18
C TYR A 324 6.90 -0.58 -12.43
N LEU A 325 5.79 0.13 -12.51
CA LEU A 325 5.52 1.07 -13.61
C LEU A 325 6.62 2.13 -13.77
N MET A 326 7.23 2.58 -12.67
CA MET A 326 8.32 3.58 -12.72
C MET A 326 9.64 3.03 -13.27
N THR A 327 9.85 1.71 -13.24
CA THR A 327 11.13 1.11 -13.62
C THR A 327 11.40 1.12 -15.12
N GLY A 328 10.36 1.26 -15.94
CA GLY A 328 10.44 1.13 -17.38
C GLY A 328 10.68 -0.32 -17.86
N ILE A 329 10.34 -1.30 -17.02
CA ILE A 329 10.39 -2.73 -17.34
C ILE A 329 8.96 -3.21 -17.58
N PRO A 330 8.71 -4.03 -18.63
CA PRO A 330 7.39 -4.60 -18.88
C PRO A 330 6.82 -5.36 -17.68
N ILE A 331 5.51 -5.33 -17.52
CA ILE A 331 4.83 -5.97 -16.39
C ILE A 331 4.13 -7.24 -16.84
N LEU A 332 4.34 -8.32 -16.10
CA LEU A 332 3.50 -9.51 -16.12
C LEU A 332 2.57 -9.45 -14.92
N GLY A 333 1.26 -9.40 -15.18
CA GLY A 333 0.22 -9.42 -14.15
C GLY A 333 -0.43 -10.80 -14.05
N MET A 334 -0.61 -11.33 -12.81
CA MET A 334 -1.54 -12.40 -12.53
C MET A 334 -2.47 -11.92 -11.41
N LEU A 335 -3.48 -11.13 -11.78
CA LEU A 335 -4.37 -10.46 -10.84
C LEU A 335 -5.63 -9.97 -11.54
N ASP A 336 -6.70 -9.77 -10.76
CA ASP A 336 -7.97 -9.24 -11.26
C ASP A 336 -8.16 -7.76 -10.89
N GLY A 337 -9.16 -7.13 -11.46
CA GLY A 337 -9.71 -5.84 -11.04
C GLY A 337 -8.81 -4.64 -11.32
N GLU A 338 -8.58 -3.79 -10.33
CA GLU A 338 -7.87 -2.51 -10.50
C GLU A 338 -6.44 -2.67 -11.01
N GLY A 339 -5.72 -3.68 -10.50
CA GLY A 339 -4.35 -3.92 -10.95
C GLY A 339 -4.26 -4.38 -12.41
N SER A 340 -5.16 -5.28 -12.86
CA SER A 340 -5.27 -5.71 -14.25
C SER A 340 -5.59 -4.54 -15.18
N LYS A 341 -6.61 -3.74 -14.81
CA LYS A 341 -7.02 -2.56 -15.56
C LYS A 341 -5.88 -1.56 -15.75
N ILE A 342 -5.07 -1.33 -14.71
CA ILE A 342 -3.93 -0.41 -14.80
C ILE A 342 -2.90 -0.92 -15.81
N ILE A 343 -2.59 -2.22 -15.82
CA ILE A 343 -1.65 -2.80 -16.80
C ILE A 343 -2.20 -2.65 -18.23
N GLU A 344 -3.49 -2.87 -18.41
CA GLU A 344 -4.19 -2.74 -19.69
C GLU A 344 -4.30 -1.27 -20.15
N GLU A 345 -4.83 -0.38 -19.29
CA GLU A 345 -4.99 1.05 -19.59
C GLU A 345 -3.65 1.74 -19.87
N SER A 346 -2.60 1.36 -19.15
CA SER A 346 -1.25 1.89 -19.37
C SER A 346 -0.53 1.26 -20.54
N ASN A 347 -1.03 0.15 -21.09
CA ASN A 347 -0.31 -0.66 -22.08
C ASN A 347 1.15 -0.90 -21.66
N SER A 348 1.37 -1.27 -20.39
CA SER A 348 2.71 -1.45 -19.80
C SER A 348 3.15 -2.91 -19.72
N GLY A 349 2.29 -3.85 -20.14
CA GLY A 349 2.58 -5.26 -20.02
C GLY A 349 1.43 -6.16 -20.45
N ILE A 350 1.44 -7.39 -19.93
CA ILE A 350 0.41 -8.39 -20.19
C ILE A 350 -0.21 -8.81 -18.86
N SER A 351 -1.53 -8.72 -18.75
CA SER A 351 -2.30 -9.19 -17.59
C SER A 351 -2.92 -10.55 -17.88
N SER A 352 -2.94 -11.41 -16.87
CA SER A 352 -3.65 -12.68 -16.83
C SER A 352 -4.57 -12.74 -15.61
N PRO A 353 -5.67 -13.50 -15.64
CA PRO A 353 -6.58 -13.60 -14.50
C PRO A 353 -5.88 -14.09 -13.23
N ALA A 354 -6.35 -13.63 -12.07
CA ALA A 354 -5.85 -14.07 -10.78
C ALA A 354 -5.96 -15.59 -10.62
N SER A 355 -4.91 -16.23 -10.11
CA SER A 355 -4.79 -17.69 -9.88
C SER A 355 -4.86 -18.55 -11.15
N ASP A 356 -4.76 -17.97 -12.36
CA ASP A 356 -4.75 -18.70 -13.63
C ASP A 356 -3.31 -18.93 -14.12
N SER A 357 -2.80 -20.09 -13.76
CA SER A 357 -1.44 -20.52 -14.10
C SER A 357 -1.21 -20.70 -15.59
N ALA A 358 -2.22 -21.18 -16.33
CA ALA A 358 -2.10 -21.42 -17.77
C ALA A 358 -2.04 -20.09 -18.53
N SER A 359 -2.90 -19.15 -18.18
CA SER A 359 -2.88 -17.79 -18.73
C SER A 359 -1.58 -17.06 -18.40
N LEU A 360 -1.01 -17.22 -17.18
CA LEU A 360 0.29 -16.66 -16.84
C LEU A 360 1.40 -17.26 -17.69
N ALA A 361 1.42 -18.60 -17.87
CA ALA A 361 2.42 -19.27 -18.72
C ALA A 361 2.36 -18.79 -20.18
N ALA A 362 1.14 -18.61 -20.72
CA ALA A 362 0.94 -18.05 -22.06
C ALA A 362 1.41 -16.58 -22.15
N ALA A 363 1.13 -15.78 -21.12
CA ALA A 363 1.58 -14.38 -21.05
C ALA A 363 3.12 -14.28 -21.01
N VAL A 364 3.79 -15.13 -20.23
CA VAL A 364 5.24 -15.26 -20.18
C VAL A 364 5.82 -15.60 -21.55
N THR A 365 5.28 -16.64 -22.19
CA THR A 365 5.70 -17.05 -23.54
C THR A 365 5.55 -15.91 -24.54
N LYS A 366 4.39 -15.24 -24.55
CA LYS A 366 4.16 -14.10 -25.42
C LYS A 366 5.15 -12.95 -25.17
N MET A 367 5.39 -12.60 -23.89
CA MET A 367 6.30 -11.52 -23.52
C MET A 367 7.76 -11.86 -23.90
N SER A 368 8.19 -13.11 -23.74
CA SER A 368 9.55 -13.52 -24.08
C SER A 368 9.83 -13.44 -25.59
N MET A 369 8.81 -13.58 -26.43
CA MET A 369 8.90 -13.49 -27.90
C MET A 369 8.85 -12.06 -28.44
N LEU A 370 8.52 -11.06 -27.61
CA LEU A 370 8.49 -9.67 -28.04
C LEU A 370 9.89 -9.17 -28.40
N SER A 371 9.97 -8.30 -29.41
CA SER A 371 11.21 -7.62 -29.73
C SER A 371 11.67 -6.70 -28.58
N SER A 372 12.97 -6.41 -28.52
CA SER A 372 13.50 -5.47 -27.52
C SER A 372 12.84 -4.10 -27.62
N LYS A 373 12.50 -3.66 -28.84
CA LYS A 373 11.78 -2.39 -29.10
C LYS A 373 10.37 -2.40 -28.51
N ASP A 374 9.64 -3.50 -28.68
CA ASP A 374 8.27 -3.63 -28.13
C ASP A 374 8.30 -3.66 -26.59
N LYS A 375 9.22 -4.41 -26.00
CA LYS A 375 9.45 -4.43 -24.54
C LYS A 375 9.81 -3.03 -24.01
N GLU A 376 10.69 -2.31 -24.70
CA GLU A 376 11.04 -0.94 -24.34
C GLU A 376 9.83 0.00 -24.40
N GLN A 377 8.96 -0.15 -25.42
CA GLN A 377 7.75 0.66 -25.55
C GLN A 377 6.77 0.39 -24.39
N LEU A 378 6.53 -0.88 -24.01
CA LEU A 378 5.72 -1.22 -22.84
C LEU A 378 6.27 -0.56 -21.56
N GLY A 379 7.58 -0.58 -21.37
CA GLY A 379 8.24 0.07 -20.24
C GLY A 379 8.05 1.59 -20.23
N LYS A 380 8.20 2.26 -21.38
CA LYS A 380 7.96 3.72 -21.53
C LYS A 380 6.53 4.10 -21.19
N ASN A 381 5.56 3.31 -21.67
CA ASN A 381 4.15 3.50 -21.37
C ASN A 381 3.88 3.42 -19.85
N GLY A 382 4.52 2.46 -19.17
CA GLY A 382 4.45 2.33 -17.71
C GLY A 382 4.96 3.57 -16.98
N ILE A 383 6.13 4.10 -17.39
CA ILE A 383 6.69 5.33 -16.79
C ILE A 383 5.74 6.51 -17.01
N GLU A 384 5.21 6.69 -18.20
CA GLU A 384 4.30 7.79 -18.51
C GLU A 384 3.03 7.73 -17.67
N TYR A 385 2.41 6.54 -17.59
CA TYR A 385 1.25 6.33 -16.73
C TYR A 385 1.56 6.61 -15.25
N SER A 386 2.70 6.11 -14.76
CA SER A 386 3.10 6.31 -13.36
C SER A 386 3.34 7.78 -13.03
N ARG A 387 3.97 8.54 -13.93
CA ARG A 387 4.17 9.98 -13.74
C ARG A 387 2.85 10.75 -13.65
N LYS A 388 1.84 10.33 -14.43
CA LYS A 388 0.53 10.98 -14.43
C LYS A 388 -0.30 10.64 -13.19
N GLU A 389 -0.31 9.36 -12.80
CA GLU A 389 -1.27 8.84 -11.81
C GLU A 389 -0.65 8.64 -10.42
N PHE A 390 0.66 8.36 -10.32
CA PHE A 390 1.31 7.93 -9.08
C PHE A 390 2.53 8.76 -8.71
N ASP A 391 2.83 9.83 -9.46
CA ASP A 391 3.92 10.74 -9.09
C ASP A 391 3.59 11.43 -7.76
N ARG A 392 4.56 11.38 -6.85
CA ARG A 392 4.39 11.89 -5.50
C ARG A 392 4.12 13.39 -5.48
N SER A 393 4.85 14.18 -6.26
CA SER A 393 4.69 15.63 -6.26
C SER A 393 3.32 16.05 -6.79
N VAL A 394 2.87 15.39 -7.86
CA VAL A 394 1.52 15.61 -8.43
C VAL A 394 0.42 15.24 -7.42
N LEU A 395 0.58 14.10 -6.74
CA LEU A 395 -0.39 13.68 -5.73
C LEU A 395 -0.39 14.58 -4.50
N MET A 396 0.78 15.10 -4.10
CA MET A 396 0.87 16.03 -2.98
C MET A 396 0.18 17.37 -3.29
N ASP A 397 0.38 17.92 -4.48
CA ASP A 397 -0.31 19.14 -4.90
C ASP A 397 -1.83 18.92 -4.98
N ARG A 398 -2.25 17.76 -5.48
CA ARG A 398 -3.67 17.38 -5.51
C ARG A 398 -4.26 17.26 -4.11
N LEU A 399 -3.53 16.68 -3.15
CA LEU A 399 -3.98 16.55 -1.77
C LEU A 399 -4.08 17.92 -1.09
N GLU A 400 -3.11 18.80 -1.33
CA GLU A 400 -3.16 20.17 -0.82
C GLU A 400 -4.38 20.93 -1.36
N ASN A 401 -4.71 20.75 -2.63
CA ASN A 401 -5.92 21.33 -3.23
C ASN A 401 -7.20 20.78 -2.55
N PHE A 402 -7.25 19.49 -2.19
CA PHE A 402 -8.33 18.93 -1.41
C PHE A 402 -8.41 19.55 0.00
N PHE A 403 -7.28 19.82 0.63
CA PHE A 403 -7.25 20.49 1.93
C PHE A 403 -7.80 21.91 1.86
N ILE A 404 -7.31 22.71 0.90
CA ILE A 404 -7.73 24.11 0.70
C ILE A 404 -9.23 24.18 0.39
N SER A 405 -9.71 23.36 -0.53
CA SER A 405 -11.12 23.35 -0.93
C SER A 405 -12.04 22.90 0.21
N SER A 406 -11.63 21.90 0.98
CA SER A 406 -12.42 21.42 2.13
C SER A 406 -12.52 22.45 3.24
N VAL A 407 -11.45 23.16 3.54
CA VAL A 407 -11.48 24.25 4.53
C VAL A 407 -12.35 25.41 4.05
N LYS A 408 -12.23 25.82 2.77
CA LYS A 408 -13.05 26.89 2.19
C LYS A 408 -14.55 26.54 2.22
N ASN A 409 -14.92 25.33 1.80
CA ASN A 409 -16.30 24.89 1.77
C ASN A 409 -16.90 24.76 3.18
N TYR A 410 -16.10 24.30 4.15
CA TYR A 410 -16.55 24.18 5.54
C TYR A 410 -16.82 25.53 6.21
N ASN A 411 -16.03 26.56 5.88
CA ASN A 411 -16.21 27.90 6.44
C ASN A 411 -17.37 28.68 5.78
N ASN A 412 -17.81 28.26 4.60
CA ASN A 412 -18.93 28.86 3.87
C ASN A 412 -20.30 28.27 4.24
N ASN A 413 -20.31 27.10 4.95
CA ASN A 413 -21.53 26.46 5.48
C ASN A 413 -21.68 26.68 6.99
#